data_f4ecd86a43a0fe35ffa3a624d267ec37
#
_entry.id   f4ecd86a43a0fe35ffa3a624d267ec37
#
_cell.length_a   1.000
_cell.length_b   1.000
_cell.length_c   1.000
_cell.angle_alpha   90.00
_cell.angle_beta   90.00
_cell.angle_gamma   90.00
#
_symmetry.space_group_name_H-M   'P 1'
#
loop_
_entity.id
_entity.type
_entity.pdbx_description
1 polymer ?
#
loop_
_entity_poly.entity_id
_entity_poly.type
_entity_poly.pdbx_seq_one_letter_code
_entity_poly.pdbx_strand_id
1 'polypeptide(L)'
;MKTLTILGEDQPGLMAEVTTLLEREGIDVMDFAAQAVGNTAVIRLTVEPYQETFRLLPNAGYRVVANEHLLVRLERHAGALAELSRRLADAMVDVRGMHIVNQDENAGIVAVETTSLDKAREALKDILVWET
;
A
#
# COMPACT_ATOMS: atom_id res chain seq x y z
N MET A 1 3.85 -4.31 -6.68
CA MET A 1 4.18 -4.47 -5.24
C MET A 1 2.89 -4.62 -4.44
N LYS A 2 2.81 -5.67 -3.67
CA LYS A 2 1.66 -5.88 -2.80
C LYS A 2 1.99 -5.52 -1.38
N THR A 3 1.14 -4.69 -0.78
CA THR A 3 1.30 -4.24 0.59
C THR A 3 0.16 -4.80 1.42
N LEU A 4 0.45 -5.20 2.63
CA LEU A 4 -0.56 -5.53 3.61
C LEU A 4 -0.45 -4.60 4.82
N THR A 5 -1.55 -4.45 5.53
CA THR A 5 -1.60 -3.61 6.72
C THR A 5 -2.08 -4.44 7.89
N ILE A 6 -1.32 -4.40 8.98
CA ILE A 6 -1.69 -5.02 10.24
C ILE A 6 -2.30 -3.93 11.12
N LEU A 7 -3.45 -4.22 11.69
CA LEU A 7 -4.12 -3.36 12.65
C LEU A 7 -4.12 -4.06 14.00
N GLY A 8 -3.71 -3.37 15.03
CA GLY A 8 -3.64 -3.96 16.35
C GLY A 8 -3.78 -2.91 17.44
N GLU A 9 -3.81 -3.36 18.66
CA GLU A 9 -3.80 -2.48 19.82
C GLU A 9 -2.38 -1.96 20.01
N ASP A 10 -2.26 -0.64 20.20
CA ASP A 10 -0.95 -0.02 20.41
C ASP A 10 -0.46 -0.35 21.81
N GLN A 11 0.54 -1.23 21.89
CA GLN A 11 1.12 -1.68 23.15
C GLN A 11 2.61 -1.94 22.98
N PRO A 12 3.38 -1.83 24.08
CA PRO A 12 4.81 -2.12 24.01
C PRO A 12 5.09 -3.53 23.50
N GLY A 13 6.06 -3.64 22.60
CA GLY A 13 6.50 -4.93 22.09
C GLY A 13 5.76 -5.44 20.86
N LEU A 14 4.70 -4.75 20.41
CA LEU A 14 3.94 -5.20 19.24
C LEU A 14 4.83 -5.32 18.00
N MET A 15 5.63 -4.31 17.71
CA MET A 15 6.51 -4.34 16.54
C MET A 15 7.57 -5.45 16.64
N ALA A 16 8.14 -5.65 17.82
CA ALA A 16 9.10 -6.70 18.04
C ALA A 16 8.46 -8.09 17.83
N GLU A 17 7.24 -8.26 18.29
CA GLU A 17 6.47 -9.49 18.12
C GLU A 17 6.21 -9.81 16.66
N VAL A 18 5.72 -8.81 15.91
CA VAL A 18 5.42 -8.96 14.48
C VAL A 18 6.69 -9.24 13.68
N THR A 19 7.73 -8.45 13.86
CA THR A 19 8.98 -8.62 13.10
C THR A 19 9.70 -9.91 13.45
N THR A 20 9.63 -10.35 14.70
CA THR A 20 10.20 -11.64 15.11
C THR A 20 9.46 -12.81 14.46
N LEU A 21 8.13 -12.71 14.37
CA LEU A 21 7.34 -13.74 13.69
C LEU A 21 7.74 -13.85 12.23
N LEU A 22 7.87 -12.72 11.54
CA LEU A 22 8.26 -12.69 10.13
C LEU A 22 9.66 -13.27 9.93
N GLU A 23 10.60 -12.91 10.78
CA GLU A 23 11.97 -13.46 10.76
C GLU A 23 11.96 -14.98 10.93
N ARG A 24 11.22 -15.48 11.90
CA ARG A 24 11.14 -16.90 12.21
C ARG A 24 10.60 -17.72 11.04
N GLU A 25 9.68 -17.13 10.28
CA GLU A 25 9.06 -17.79 9.12
C GLU A 25 9.81 -17.52 7.81
N GLY A 26 10.95 -16.87 7.88
CA GLY A 26 11.79 -16.62 6.71
C GLY A 26 11.19 -15.63 5.71
N ILE A 27 10.35 -14.73 6.17
CA ILE A 27 9.69 -13.74 5.32
C ILE A 27 10.58 -12.51 5.16
N ASP A 28 10.82 -12.12 3.92
CA ASP A 28 11.61 -10.95 3.60
C ASP A 28 10.72 -9.70 3.64
N VAL A 29 11.10 -8.74 4.47
CA VAL A 29 10.40 -7.45 4.60
C VAL A 29 11.13 -6.43 3.73
N MET A 30 10.49 -6.04 2.63
CA MET A 30 11.08 -5.11 1.66
C MET A 30 10.76 -3.66 2.00
N ASP A 31 9.66 -3.42 2.69
CA ASP A 31 9.29 -2.08 3.15
C ASP A 31 8.46 -2.21 4.42
N PHE A 32 8.62 -1.24 5.31
CA PHE A 32 8.00 -1.27 6.63
C PHE A 32 7.69 0.16 7.07
N ALA A 33 6.46 0.40 7.49
CA ALA A 33 6.06 1.67 8.09
C ALA A 33 5.06 1.38 9.20
N ALA A 34 5.26 2.01 10.34
CA ALA A 34 4.40 1.83 11.50
C ALA A 34 4.07 3.16 12.13
N GLN A 35 2.83 3.30 12.58
CA GLN A 35 2.38 4.49 13.31
C GLN A 35 1.24 4.13 14.24
N ALA A 36 1.01 4.98 15.23
CA ALA A 36 -0.13 4.86 16.12
C ALA A 36 -1.15 5.94 15.77
N VAL A 37 -2.42 5.53 15.71
CA VAL A 37 -3.56 6.42 15.53
C VAL A 37 -4.48 6.19 16.73
N GLY A 38 -4.44 7.10 17.69
CA GLY A 38 -5.11 6.87 18.98
C GLY A 38 -4.51 5.64 19.66
N ASN A 39 -5.34 4.67 19.97
CA ASN A 39 -4.92 3.41 20.60
C ASN A 39 -4.68 2.29 19.58
N THR A 40 -4.72 2.58 18.29
CA THR A 40 -4.55 1.59 17.24
C THR A 40 -3.17 1.73 16.61
N ALA A 41 -2.45 0.61 16.56
CA ALA A 41 -1.22 0.52 15.80
C ALA A 41 -1.55 0.13 14.36
N VAL A 42 -0.94 0.82 13.40
CA VAL A 42 -1.10 0.56 11.98
C VAL A 42 0.28 0.25 11.42
N ILE A 43 0.49 -0.98 10.98
CA ILE A 43 1.78 -1.44 10.45
C ILE A 43 1.59 -1.82 8.99
N ARG A 44 2.27 -1.11 8.10
CA ARG A 44 2.25 -1.42 6.66
C ARG A 44 3.51 -2.14 6.27
N LEU A 45 3.33 -3.24 5.55
CA LEU A 45 4.42 -4.13 5.14
C LEU A 45 4.34 -4.43 3.65
N THR A 46 5.49 -4.39 3.00
CA THR A 46 5.68 -5.01 1.70
C THR A 46 6.58 -6.21 1.93
N VAL A 47 6.07 -7.40 1.64
CA VAL A 47 6.74 -8.65 2.02
C VAL A 47 6.75 -9.64 0.87
N GLU A 48 7.68 -10.58 0.96
CA GLU A 48 7.75 -11.73 0.06
C GLU A 48 8.14 -12.98 0.86
N PRO A 49 7.39 -14.08 0.75
CA PRO A 49 6.20 -14.27 -0.12
C PRO A 49 4.94 -13.63 0.45
N TYR A 50 4.17 -12.98 -0.40
CA TYR A 50 2.99 -12.24 0.02
C TYR A 50 1.84 -13.14 0.49
N GLN A 51 1.49 -14.16 -0.32
CA GLN A 51 0.33 -15.01 -0.04
C GLN A 51 0.48 -15.78 1.28
N GLU A 52 1.63 -16.34 1.52
CA GLU A 52 1.90 -17.07 2.76
C GLU A 52 1.84 -16.13 3.96
N THR A 53 2.39 -14.93 3.83
CA THR A 53 2.37 -13.92 4.90
C THR A 53 0.95 -13.49 5.20
N PHE A 54 0.13 -13.30 4.17
CA PHE A 54 -1.27 -12.92 4.33
C PHE A 54 -2.09 -13.98 5.06
N ARG A 55 -1.69 -15.25 4.96
CA ARG A 55 -2.32 -16.34 5.72
C ARG A 55 -1.74 -16.49 7.12
N LEU A 56 -0.44 -16.32 7.25
CA LEU A 56 0.28 -16.48 8.50
C LEU A 56 -0.21 -15.51 9.57
N LEU A 57 -0.31 -14.24 9.23
CA LEU A 57 -0.60 -13.19 10.20
C LEU A 57 -1.98 -13.33 10.85
N PRO A 58 -3.07 -13.57 10.11
CA PRO A 58 -4.36 -13.83 10.75
C PRO A 58 -4.37 -15.07 11.63
N ASN A 59 -3.67 -16.13 11.22
CA ASN A 59 -3.57 -17.35 12.01
C ASN A 59 -2.81 -17.14 13.32
N ALA A 60 -1.92 -16.14 13.36
CA ALA A 60 -1.19 -15.75 14.56
C ALA A 60 -1.98 -14.75 15.43
N GLY A 61 -3.19 -14.40 15.03
CA GLY A 61 -4.06 -13.53 15.82
C GLY A 61 -4.05 -12.06 15.40
N TYR A 62 -3.40 -11.73 14.30
CA TYR A 62 -3.35 -10.34 13.81
C TYR A 62 -4.47 -10.05 12.82
N ARG A 63 -4.98 -8.83 12.88
CA ARG A 63 -5.95 -8.34 11.92
C ARG A 63 -5.21 -7.74 10.73
N VAL A 64 -5.48 -8.26 9.52
CA VAL A 64 -4.74 -7.89 8.32
C VAL A 64 -5.68 -7.41 7.23
N VAL A 65 -5.28 -6.33 6.56
CA VAL A 65 -5.99 -5.79 5.40
C VAL A 65 -5.02 -5.75 4.23
N ALA A 66 -5.45 -6.27 3.09
CA ALA A 66 -4.66 -6.24 1.87
C ALA A 66 -4.89 -4.92 1.14
N ASN A 67 -3.80 -4.29 0.74
CA ASN A 67 -3.85 -3.12 -0.14
C ASN A 67 -3.09 -3.46 -1.42
N GLU A 68 -3.69 -3.16 -2.55
CA GLU A 68 -3.07 -3.36 -3.86
C GLU A 68 -2.69 -2.00 -4.43
N HIS A 69 -1.65 -1.99 -5.27
CA HIS A 69 -1.08 -0.77 -5.83
C HIS A 69 -1.12 -0.75 -7.33
N LEU A 70 -1.26 0.46 -7.86
CA LEU A 70 -0.92 0.79 -9.24
C LEU A 70 0.20 1.81 -9.23
N LEU A 71 1.08 1.76 -10.22
CA LEU A 71 2.02 2.84 -10.48
C LEU A 71 1.61 3.53 -11.78
N VAL A 72 1.47 4.83 -11.71
CA VAL A 72 1.10 5.65 -12.87
C VAL A 72 2.15 6.72 -13.12
N ARG A 73 2.27 7.12 -14.38
CA ARG A 73 3.18 8.18 -14.79
C ARG A 73 2.39 9.45 -15.04
N LEU A 74 2.76 10.53 -14.35
CA LEU A 74 2.15 11.85 -14.54
C LEU A 74 3.19 12.83 -15.08
N GLU A 75 2.80 13.63 -16.04
CA GLU A 75 3.59 14.78 -16.44
C GLU A 75 3.54 15.83 -15.33
N ARG A 76 4.69 16.45 -15.06
CA ARG A 76 4.78 17.42 -13.96
C ARG A 76 4.25 18.77 -14.39
N HIS A 77 3.17 19.19 -13.75
CA HIS A 77 2.62 20.54 -13.87
C HIS A 77 1.69 20.79 -12.68
N ALA A 78 1.41 22.06 -12.43
CA ALA A 78 0.44 22.40 -11.39
C ALA A 78 -0.90 21.75 -11.75
N GLY A 79 -1.50 21.06 -10.79
CA GLY A 79 -2.78 20.40 -10.98
C GLY A 79 -2.70 18.95 -11.44
N ALA A 80 -1.51 18.39 -11.69
CA ALA A 80 -1.40 17.00 -12.12
C ALA A 80 -2.01 16.01 -11.11
N LEU A 81 -1.71 16.18 -9.84
CA LEU A 81 -2.30 15.34 -8.78
C LEU A 81 -3.79 15.57 -8.64
N ALA A 82 -4.26 16.80 -8.83
CA ALA A 82 -5.69 17.11 -8.77
C ALA A 82 -6.44 16.40 -9.90
N GLU A 83 -5.88 16.39 -11.11
CA GLU A 83 -6.46 15.66 -12.25
C GLU A 83 -6.54 14.16 -11.97
N LEU A 84 -5.47 13.58 -11.45
CA LEU A 84 -5.44 12.16 -11.07
C LEU A 84 -6.52 11.85 -10.02
N SER A 85 -6.61 12.68 -9.00
CA SER A 85 -7.61 12.51 -7.94
C SER A 85 -9.04 12.60 -8.47
N ARG A 86 -9.31 13.52 -9.38
CA ARG A 86 -10.63 13.64 -10.01
C ARG A 86 -10.97 12.42 -10.87
N ARG A 87 -10.00 11.92 -11.64
CA ARG A 87 -10.21 10.71 -12.46
C ARG A 87 -10.60 9.53 -11.59
N LEU A 88 -9.93 9.36 -10.47
CA LEU A 88 -10.22 8.26 -9.53
C LEU A 88 -11.58 8.44 -8.87
N ALA A 89 -11.92 9.66 -8.46
CA ALA A 89 -13.22 9.96 -7.86
C ALA A 89 -14.37 9.74 -8.84
N ASP A 90 -14.22 10.19 -10.08
CA ASP A 90 -15.24 10.02 -11.11
C ASP A 90 -15.47 8.54 -11.44
N ALA A 91 -14.44 7.72 -11.30
CA ALA A 91 -14.53 6.28 -11.53
C ALA A 91 -14.98 5.52 -10.27
N MET A 92 -15.29 6.21 -9.19
CA MET A 92 -15.72 5.59 -7.92
C MET A 92 -14.67 4.64 -7.35
N VAL A 93 -13.39 5.00 -7.49
CA VAL A 93 -12.28 4.21 -6.96
C VAL A 93 -12.05 4.55 -5.49
N ASP A 94 -11.97 3.55 -4.66
CA ASP A 94 -11.64 3.70 -3.25
C ASP A 94 -10.11 3.84 -3.11
N VAL A 95 -9.65 5.08 -2.96
CA VAL A 95 -8.22 5.38 -2.80
C VAL A 95 -7.84 5.26 -1.33
N ARG A 96 -6.96 4.31 -1.03
CA ARG A 96 -6.48 4.07 0.33
C ARG A 96 -5.17 4.81 0.62
N GLY A 97 -4.46 5.17 -0.42
CA GLY A 97 -3.23 5.94 -0.29
C GLY A 97 -2.71 6.37 -1.65
N MET A 98 -1.91 7.43 -1.65
CA MET A 98 -1.31 7.96 -2.87
C MET A 98 -0.01 8.64 -2.48
N HIS A 99 1.08 8.33 -3.18
CA HIS A 99 2.35 8.98 -2.92
C HIS A 99 3.25 9.01 -4.15
N ILE A 100 4.09 10.03 -4.22
CA ILE A 100 5.08 10.14 -5.29
C ILE A 100 6.25 9.23 -4.95
N VAL A 101 6.50 8.24 -5.82
CA VAL A 101 7.57 7.27 -5.63
C VAL A 101 8.89 7.81 -6.14
N ASN A 102 8.84 8.49 -7.30
CA ASN A 102 10.02 9.00 -7.99
C ASN A 102 9.59 10.11 -8.93
N GLN A 103 10.46 11.09 -9.16
CA GLN A 103 10.16 12.15 -10.14
C GLN A 103 11.43 12.79 -10.66
N ASP A 104 11.36 13.28 -11.90
CA ASP A 104 12.37 14.13 -12.52
C ASP A 104 11.73 15.49 -12.90
N GLU A 105 12.38 16.26 -13.76
CA GLU A 105 11.85 17.58 -14.15
C GLU A 105 10.56 17.50 -14.96
N ASN A 106 10.34 16.40 -15.69
CA ASN A 106 9.26 16.27 -16.67
C ASN A 106 8.11 15.42 -16.19
N ALA A 107 8.37 14.41 -15.38
CA ALA A 107 7.35 13.44 -14.99
C ALA A 107 7.61 12.86 -13.60
N GLY A 108 6.57 12.27 -13.04
CA GLY A 108 6.66 11.55 -11.78
C GLY A 108 5.94 10.23 -11.86
N ILE A 109 6.38 9.30 -11.05
CA ILE A 109 5.69 8.02 -10.82
C ILE A 109 4.94 8.13 -9.50
N VAL A 110 3.66 7.87 -9.54
CA VAL A 110 2.78 7.95 -8.37
C VAL A 110 2.23 6.56 -8.08
N ALA A 111 2.35 6.13 -6.83
CA ALA A 111 1.73 4.90 -6.36
C ALA A 111 0.32 5.22 -5.87
N VAL A 112 -0.65 4.47 -6.34
CA VAL A 112 -2.04 4.56 -5.92
C VAL A 112 -2.40 3.26 -5.22
N GLU A 113 -2.73 3.33 -3.95
CA GLU A 113 -3.18 2.18 -3.17
C GLU A 113 -4.70 2.16 -3.19
N THR A 114 -5.28 1.02 -3.54
CA THR A 114 -6.73 0.89 -3.64
C THR A 114 -7.17 -0.55 -3.35
N THR A 115 -8.40 -0.70 -2.89
CA THR A 115 -9.08 -1.99 -2.83
C THR A 115 -9.92 -2.24 -4.09
N SER A 116 -9.99 -1.25 -4.99
CA SER A 116 -10.78 -1.30 -6.23
C SER A 116 -9.85 -1.35 -7.45
N LEU A 117 -8.97 -2.36 -7.49
CA LEU A 117 -7.90 -2.44 -8.49
C LEU A 117 -8.43 -2.44 -9.93
N ASP A 118 -9.50 -3.20 -10.21
CA ASP A 118 -10.07 -3.28 -11.54
C ASP A 118 -10.59 -1.94 -12.05
N LYS A 119 -11.30 -1.21 -11.19
CA LYS A 119 -11.82 0.13 -11.52
C LYS A 119 -10.66 1.11 -11.74
N ALA A 120 -9.67 1.08 -10.89
CA ALA A 120 -8.51 1.95 -10.98
C ALA A 120 -7.72 1.67 -12.27
N ARG A 121 -7.51 0.39 -12.59
CA ARG A 121 -6.81 0.00 -13.83
C ARG A 121 -7.52 0.56 -15.05
N GLU A 122 -8.82 0.41 -15.12
CA GLU A 122 -9.60 0.92 -16.26
C GLU A 122 -9.57 2.45 -16.33
N ALA A 123 -9.70 3.12 -15.19
CA ALA A 123 -9.69 4.57 -15.12
C ALA A 123 -8.33 5.19 -15.52
N LEU A 124 -7.24 4.47 -15.29
CA LEU A 124 -5.88 4.99 -15.42
C LEU A 124 -5.05 4.25 -16.49
N LYS A 125 -5.69 3.46 -17.35
CA LYS A 125 -4.98 2.58 -18.28
C LYS A 125 -4.02 3.31 -19.23
N ASP A 126 -4.32 4.56 -19.57
CA ASP A 126 -3.48 5.39 -20.45
C ASP A 126 -2.18 5.85 -19.79
N ILE A 127 -2.14 5.89 -18.47
CA ILE A 127 -0.96 6.34 -17.71
C ILE A 127 -0.39 5.23 -16.81
N LEU A 128 -0.95 4.05 -16.84
CA LEU A 128 -0.52 2.92 -16.03
C LEU A 128 0.85 2.42 -16.50
N VAL A 129 1.80 2.31 -15.57
CA VAL A 129 3.13 1.77 -15.87
C VAL A 129 3.39 0.43 -15.18
N TRP A 130 2.65 0.14 -14.09
CA TRP A 130 2.79 -1.13 -13.38
C TRP A 130 1.60 -1.38 -12.47
N GLU A 131 1.28 -2.66 -12.24
CA GLU A 131 0.25 -3.05 -11.26
C GLU A 131 0.64 -4.35 -10.55
N THR A 132 0.11 -4.52 -9.34
CA THR A 132 0.30 -5.77 -8.60
C THR A 132 -0.54 -6.89 -9.18
#